data_46a27a97bccee9630e9ff304f566e755
#
_entry.id   46a27a97bccee9630e9ff304f566e755
#
_cell.length_a   1.000
_cell.length_b   1.000
_cell.length_c   1.000
_cell.angle_alpha   90.00
_cell.angle_beta   90.00
_cell.angle_gamma   90.00
#
_symmetry.space_group_name_H-M   'P 1'
#
loop_
_entity.id
_entity.type
_entity.pdbx_description
1 polymer ?
#
loop_
_entity_poly.entity_id
_entity_poly.type
_entity_poly.pdbx_seq_one_letter_code
_entity_poly.pdbx_strand_id
1 'polypeptide(L)'
;MTRSRSSGFHSLLVGSGILLSRISGLVREQVFAHFLGTSPAAGAFKAALRIPNLLQNLLGEGVLSASFIPVYARLQAEGKAELAGRVAGVVGAVLALGVGLLSALGVVATPWLVDLVAPGFGGDSRALTIDIVRILFPGTGLLVLSAWCLGILNSHRKFFLSYVAPVVWNAAMIATLLLFGGRRSGEELAVLLAWGMVAGALLQLLLQLPFVFRHDREIRFALSTGLAEVRTVFKNLGPVVAGRGVVQVSAYVDSMLASFLGTAAVAGLSFAQTLYLLPISLFGMSIAAAELPSMSGIAGSAGAEDEIHRTLREKLETGLGRVAFFVVPTVVAFMLLGDLLVAALFQSGRFGDDDSRFVAYVLCGSTIGLLAACLGRLYASTFYALGDSRTPFRFAAVRVVLGAGLGALFAFPGRPILVAGLSGLGLRIPEMAGGTLALGAVGLTAGSGIAAWTEFLLLRRRLGAQIGRVALSRSLRARLWGAALIAGAVAFFLRPAWAHLAPEGRWGLIVLAGLSAGTFGAIYLAATFLFGVPQWSGLARRLRRA
;
A
#
# COMPACT_ATOMS: atom_id res chain seq x y z
N MET A 1 -11.27 36.21 10.46
CA MET A 1 -10.82 35.19 11.41
C MET A 1 -11.64 33.88 11.42
N THR A 2 -12.81 33.80 10.83
CA THR A 2 -13.71 32.62 10.80
C THR A 2 -13.32 31.54 9.75
N ARG A 3 -12.60 31.89 8.69
CA ARG A 3 -12.16 30.92 7.63
C ARG A 3 -11.06 29.94 8.07
N SER A 4 -10.24 30.29 9.05
CA SER A 4 -9.11 29.44 9.52
C SER A 4 -9.58 28.27 10.42
N ARG A 5 -10.61 28.45 11.23
CA ARG A 5 -11.15 27.40 12.11
C ARG A 5 -11.89 26.29 11.35
N SER A 6 -12.57 26.63 10.25
CA SER A 6 -13.29 25.63 9.43
C SER A 6 -12.34 24.72 8.65
N SER A 7 -11.18 25.22 8.19
CA SER A 7 -10.17 24.42 7.48
C SER A 7 -9.53 23.36 8.37
N GLY A 8 -9.20 23.69 9.63
CA GLY A 8 -8.61 22.75 10.59
C GLY A 8 -9.57 21.60 10.97
N PHE A 9 -10.84 21.91 11.18
CA PHE A 9 -11.87 20.90 11.50
C PHE A 9 -12.09 19.91 10.34
N HIS A 10 -12.17 20.41 9.10
CA HIS A 10 -12.29 19.52 7.92
C HIS A 10 -11.06 18.62 7.73
N SER A 11 -9.86 19.16 7.93
CA SER A 11 -8.63 18.35 7.87
C SER A 11 -8.59 17.26 8.94
N LEU A 12 -9.10 17.54 10.13
CA LEU A 12 -9.18 16.58 11.23
C LEU A 12 -10.22 15.48 10.95
N LEU A 13 -11.36 15.82 10.37
CA LEU A 13 -12.38 14.85 9.94
C LEU A 13 -11.87 13.93 8.82
N VAL A 14 -11.15 14.48 7.84
CA VAL A 14 -10.50 13.67 6.79
C VAL A 14 -9.46 12.74 7.40
N GLY A 15 -8.58 13.25 8.25
CA GLY A 15 -7.54 12.46 8.92
C GLY A 15 -8.13 11.33 9.78
N SER A 16 -9.18 11.61 10.55
CA SER A 16 -9.86 10.60 11.38
C SER A 16 -10.54 9.52 10.54
N GLY A 17 -11.18 9.88 9.42
CA GLY A 17 -11.79 8.92 8.50
C GLY A 17 -10.76 8.00 7.84
N ILE A 18 -9.64 8.55 7.38
CA ILE A 18 -8.53 7.76 6.82
C ILE A 18 -7.94 6.82 7.89
N LEU A 19 -7.71 7.31 9.10
CA LEU A 19 -7.17 6.50 10.20
C LEU A 19 -8.12 5.35 10.55
N LEU A 20 -9.41 5.63 10.68
CA LEU A 20 -10.43 4.62 10.98
C LEU A 20 -10.49 3.54 9.89
N SER A 21 -10.44 3.92 8.63
CA SER A 21 -10.39 2.98 7.51
C SER A 21 -9.12 2.11 7.55
N ARG A 22 -7.96 2.67 7.88
CA ARG A 22 -6.72 1.88 8.00
C ARG A 22 -6.73 0.93 9.19
N ILE A 23 -7.24 1.38 10.34
CA ILE A 23 -7.39 0.53 11.54
C ILE A 23 -8.35 -0.62 11.24
N SER A 24 -9.52 -0.34 10.66
CA SER A 24 -10.48 -1.39 10.30
C SER A 24 -9.91 -2.39 9.30
N GLY A 25 -9.09 -1.93 8.34
CA GLY A 25 -8.37 -2.80 7.42
C GLY A 25 -7.34 -3.70 8.12
N LEU A 26 -6.61 -3.17 9.11
CA LEU A 26 -5.66 -3.96 9.90
C LEU A 26 -6.39 -5.00 10.77
N VAL A 27 -7.50 -4.62 11.42
CA VAL A 27 -8.34 -5.55 12.19
C VAL A 27 -8.87 -6.68 11.28
N ARG A 28 -9.32 -6.34 10.06
CA ARG A 28 -9.73 -7.36 9.08
C ARG A 28 -8.58 -8.34 8.76
N GLU A 29 -7.36 -7.86 8.55
CA GLU A 29 -6.20 -8.72 8.29
C GLU A 29 -5.85 -9.59 9.50
N GLN A 30 -5.99 -9.08 10.73
CA GLN A 30 -5.81 -9.87 11.96
C GLN A 30 -6.86 -10.99 12.07
N VAL A 31 -8.14 -10.67 11.84
CA VAL A 31 -9.22 -11.66 11.89
C VAL A 31 -9.08 -12.68 10.75
N PHE A 32 -8.66 -12.24 9.56
CA PHE A 32 -8.33 -13.13 8.45
C PHE A 32 -7.18 -14.09 8.82
N ALA A 33 -6.10 -13.59 9.41
CA ALA A 33 -4.99 -14.40 9.89
C ALA A 33 -5.45 -15.42 10.94
N HIS A 34 -6.29 -15.00 11.88
CA HIS A 34 -6.82 -15.88 12.95
C HIS A 34 -7.52 -17.12 12.40
N PHE A 35 -8.36 -16.97 11.38
CA PHE A 35 -9.17 -18.08 10.87
C PHE A 35 -8.52 -18.84 9.72
N LEU A 36 -7.67 -18.23 8.93
CA LEU A 36 -7.10 -18.82 7.71
C LEU A 36 -5.58 -19.03 7.78
N GLY A 37 -4.84 -18.28 8.59
CA GLY A 37 -3.37 -18.39 8.66
C GLY A 37 -2.70 -18.19 7.30
N THR A 38 -1.67 -18.99 7.02
CA THR A 38 -1.03 -19.11 5.70
C THR A 38 -1.47 -20.38 4.95
N SER A 39 -2.67 -20.90 5.25
CA SER A 39 -3.24 -22.10 4.63
C SER A 39 -3.40 -21.98 3.11
N PRO A 40 -3.62 -23.10 2.40
CA PRO A 40 -3.92 -23.09 0.96
C PRO A 40 -5.11 -22.19 0.61
N ALA A 41 -6.16 -22.18 1.42
CA ALA A 41 -7.32 -21.31 1.24
C ALA A 41 -6.98 -19.83 1.39
N ALA A 42 -6.10 -19.47 2.33
CA ALA A 42 -5.60 -18.11 2.47
C ALA A 42 -4.83 -17.66 1.23
N GLY A 43 -3.95 -18.51 0.72
CA GLY A 43 -3.18 -18.23 -0.50
C GLY A 43 -4.06 -18.07 -1.73
N ALA A 44 -5.03 -18.97 -1.93
CA ALA A 44 -6.01 -18.89 -3.01
C ALA A 44 -6.82 -17.60 -2.93
N PHE A 45 -7.31 -17.22 -1.75
CA PHE A 45 -8.06 -15.99 -1.54
C PHE A 45 -7.21 -14.73 -1.83
N LYS A 46 -5.95 -14.70 -1.36
CA LYS A 46 -5.03 -13.57 -1.59
C LYS A 46 -4.63 -13.43 -3.06
N ALA A 47 -4.44 -14.53 -3.77
CA ALA A 47 -4.22 -14.53 -5.22
C ALA A 47 -5.47 -14.05 -5.96
N ALA A 48 -6.65 -14.56 -5.59
CA ALA A 48 -7.93 -14.21 -6.18
C ALA A 48 -8.24 -12.71 -6.08
N LEU A 49 -7.94 -12.07 -4.93
CA LEU A 49 -8.14 -10.64 -4.72
C LEU A 49 -7.39 -9.77 -5.74
N ARG A 50 -6.24 -10.20 -6.21
CA ARG A 50 -5.40 -9.39 -7.11
C ARG A 50 -6.06 -9.14 -8.44
N ILE A 51 -6.76 -10.14 -8.98
CA ILE A 51 -7.36 -10.08 -10.34
C ILE A 51 -8.44 -8.98 -10.43
N PRO A 52 -9.51 -8.99 -9.61
CA PRO A 52 -10.51 -7.92 -9.64
C PRO A 52 -9.98 -6.57 -9.17
N ASN A 53 -9.00 -6.55 -8.25
CA ASN A 53 -8.37 -5.30 -7.80
C ASN A 53 -7.66 -4.54 -8.93
N LEU A 54 -7.24 -5.20 -10.00
CA LEU A 54 -6.76 -4.52 -11.21
C LEU A 54 -7.84 -3.59 -11.76
N LEU A 55 -9.06 -4.10 -11.93
CA LEU A 55 -10.20 -3.33 -12.43
C LEU A 55 -10.48 -2.12 -11.51
N GLN A 56 -10.48 -2.33 -10.19
CA GLN A 56 -10.67 -1.26 -9.21
C GLN A 56 -9.56 -0.19 -9.28
N ASN A 57 -8.31 -0.60 -9.47
CA ASN A 57 -7.18 0.32 -9.59
C ASN A 57 -7.19 1.11 -10.89
N LEU A 58 -7.71 0.51 -11.98
CA LEU A 58 -7.79 1.13 -13.30
C LEU A 58 -9.02 2.03 -13.48
N LEU A 59 -10.14 1.77 -12.77
CA LEU A 59 -11.39 2.51 -12.95
C LEU A 59 -11.91 3.16 -11.66
N GLY A 60 -11.26 2.92 -10.52
CA GLY A 60 -11.71 3.40 -9.20
C GLY A 60 -11.29 4.84 -8.89
N GLU A 61 -11.23 5.13 -7.60
CA GLU A 61 -11.07 6.47 -7.03
C GLU A 61 -10.00 7.33 -7.69
N GLY A 62 -8.83 6.78 -7.88
CA GLY A 62 -7.73 7.59 -8.37
C GLY A 62 -7.81 7.99 -9.83
N VAL A 63 -8.56 7.25 -10.66
CA VAL A 63 -8.80 7.60 -12.06
C VAL A 63 -9.94 8.61 -12.16
N LEU A 64 -11.01 8.39 -11.39
CA LEU A 64 -12.13 9.32 -11.31
C LEU A 64 -11.71 10.66 -10.69
N SER A 65 -10.82 10.65 -9.72
CA SER A 65 -10.26 11.89 -9.13
C SER A 65 -9.47 12.73 -10.13
N ALA A 66 -8.85 12.11 -11.12
CA ALA A 66 -8.09 12.82 -12.14
C ALA A 66 -8.91 13.21 -13.38
N SER A 67 -9.98 12.47 -13.70
CA SER A 67 -10.77 12.66 -14.95
C SER A 67 -12.14 13.30 -14.72
N PHE A 68 -12.90 12.80 -13.73
CA PHE A 68 -14.29 13.22 -13.49
C PHE A 68 -14.38 14.38 -12.48
N ILE A 69 -13.73 14.30 -11.32
CA ILE A 69 -13.87 15.29 -10.25
C ILE A 69 -13.55 16.72 -10.71
N PRO A 70 -12.48 17.00 -11.48
CA PRO A 70 -12.17 18.37 -11.91
C PRO A 70 -13.26 18.98 -12.81
N VAL A 71 -13.87 18.17 -13.68
CA VAL A 71 -14.95 18.63 -14.57
C VAL A 71 -16.21 18.92 -13.76
N TYR A 72 -16.62 17.98 -12.90
CA TYR A 72 -17.80 18.10 -12.07
C TYR A 72 -17.69 19.28 -11.09
N ALA A 73 -16.57 19.41 -10.36
CA ALA A 73 -16.35 20.48 -9.40
C ALA A 73 -16.30 21.87 -10.07
N ARG A 74 -15.76 21.97 -11.30
CA ARG A 74 -15.77 23.21 -12.08
C ARG A 74 -17.19 23.63 -12.42
N LEU A 75 -18.02 22.71 -12.92
CA LEU A 75 -19.43 23.00 -13.26
C LEU A 75 -20.23 23.46 -12.03
N GLN A 76 -19.99 22.84 -10.88
CA GLN A 76 -20.57 23.24 -9.61
C GLN A 76 -20.13 24.67 -9.21
N ALA A 77 -18.85 24.98 -9.35
CA ALA A 77 -18.31 26.32 -9.05
C ALA A 77 -18.83 27.41 -10.00
N GLU A 78 -19.13 27.05 -11.25
CA GLU A 78 -19.76 27.94 -12.25
C GLU A 78 -21.28 28.10 -12.03
N GLY A 79 -21.88 27.46 -11.04
CA GLY A 79 -23.32 27.51 -10.77
C GLY A 79 -24.18 26.71 -11.77
N LYS A 80 -23.56 25.86 -12.61
CA LYS A 80 -24.23 25.03 -13.62
C LYS A 80 -24.65 23.67 -13.02
N ALA A 81 -25.46 23.69 -11.94
CA ALA A 81 -25.80 22.49 -11.17
C ALA A 81 -26.53 21.43 -12.02
N GLU A 82 -27.49 21.85 -12.88
CA GLU A 82 -28.20 20.93 -13.76
C GLU A 82 -27.25 20.20 -14.73
N LEU A 83 -26.33 20.92 -15.34
CA LEU A 83 -25.34 20.34 -16.24
C LEU A 83 -24.38 19.40 -15.49
N ALA A 84 -23.95 19.80 -14.29
CA ALA A 84 -23.11 18.95 -13.42
C ALA A 84 -23.82 17.64 -13.07
N GLY A 85 -25.09 17.69 -12.67
CA GLY A 85 -25.91 16.52 -12.37
C GLY A 85 -26.11 15.61 -13.60
N ARG A 86 -26.35 16.18 -14.77
CA ARG A 86 -26.43 15.43 -16.04
C ARG A 86 -25.10 14.76 -16.39
N VAL A 87 -23.98 15.46 -16.25
CA VAL A 87 -22.64 14.87 -16.47
C VAL A 87 -22.37 13.75 -15.49
N ALA A 88 -22.68 13.95 -14.18
CA ALA A 88 -22.52 12.92 -13.15
C ALA A 88 -23.37 11.68 -13.47
N GLY A 89 -24.63 11.87 -13.87
CA GLY A 89 -25.55 10.77 -14.22
C GLY A 89 -25.08 9.99 -15.46
N VAL A 90 -24.63 10.67 -16.52
CA VAL A 90 -24.10 10.00 -17.72
C VAL A 90 -22.80 9.24 -17.39
N VAL A 91 -21.87 9.85 -16.66
CA VAL A 91 -20.63 9.19 -16.26
C VAL A 91 -20.92 7.97 -15.37
N GLY A 92 -21.86 8.10 -14.41
CA GLY A 92 -22.30 6.99 -13.57
C GLY A 92 -22.94 5.84 -14.36
N ALA A 93 -23.81 6.15 -15.34
CA ALA A 93 -24.45 5.15 -16.19
C ALA A 93 -23.43 4.42 -17.10
N VAL A 94 -22.52 5.16 -17.75
CA VAL A 94 -21.48 4.56 -18.60
C VAL A 94 -20.49 3.74 -17.76
N LEU A 95 -20.13 4.21 -16.56
CA LEU A 95 -19.31 3.42 -15.65
C LEU A 95 -20.03 2.13 -15.21
N ALA A 96 -21.30 2.21 -14.83
CA ALA A 96 -22.09 1.04 -14.41
C ALA A 96 -22.15 -0.01 -15.54
N LEU A 97 -22.45 0.43 -16.76
CA LEU A 97 -22.49 -0.45 -17.92
C LEU A 97 -21.10 -1.02 -18.24
N GLY A 98 -20.08 -0.17 -18.31
CA GLY A 98 -18.70 -0.58 -18.62
C GLY A 98 -18.13 -1.55 -17.58
N VAL A 99 -18.31 -1.25 -16.28
CA VAL A 99 -17.85 -2.12 -15.20
C VAL A 99 -18.68 -3.40 -15.12
N GLY A 100 -20.00 -3.33 -15.37
CA GLY A 100 -20.86 -4.51 -15.47
C GLY A 100 -20.40 -5.45 -16.57
N LEU A 101 -20.15 -4.91 -17.79
CA LEU A 101 -19.61 -5.68 -18.90
C LEU A 101 -18.23 -6.27 -18.62
N LEU A 102 -17.31 -5.46 -18.07
CA LEU A 102 -15.97 -5.93 -17.71
C LEU A 102 -16.01 -6.99 -16.59
N SER A 103 -16.94 -6.87 -15.64
CA SER A 103 -17.15 -7.90 -14.60
C SER A 103 -17.68 -9.19 -15.23
N ALA A 104 -18.66 -9.12 -16.12
CA ALA A 104 -19.19 -10.29 -16.81
C ALA A 104 -18.10 -10.97 -17.67
N LEU A 105 -17.35 -10.22 -18.45
CA LEU A 105 -16.20 -10.72 -19.19
C LEU A 105 -15.13 -11.33 -18.28
N GLY A 106 -14.85 -10.66 -17.15
CA GLY A 106 -13.91 -11.16 -16.14
C GLY A 106 -14.33 -12.49 -15.52
N VAL A 107 -15.64 -12.66 -15.23
CA VAL A 107 -16.19 -13.95 -14.74
C VAL A 107 -16.00 -15.05 -15.77
N VAL A 108 -16.25 -14.79 -17.05
CA VAL A 108 -16.04 -15.77 -18.13
C VAL A 108 -14.54 -16.04 -18.33
N ALA A 109 -13.72 -14.98 -18.35
CA ALA A 109 -12.27 -15.07 -18.56
C ALA A 109 -11.50 -15.57 -17.34
N THR A 110 -12.16 -15.79 -16.18
CA THR A 110 -11.51 -16.14 -14.91
C THR A 110 -10.48 -17.27 -15.02
N PRO A 111 -10.74 -18.41 -15.70
CA PRO A 111 -9.75 -19.49 -15.78
C PRO A 111 -8.42 -19.01 -16.37
N TRP A 112 -8.47 -18.27 -17.49
CA TRP A 112 -7.26 -17.73 -18.15
C TRP A 112 -6.58 -16.64 -17.30
N LEU A 113 -7.36 -15.80 -16.61
CA LEU A 113 -6.82 -14.78 -15.72
C LEU A 113 -6.11 -15.37 -14.50
N VAL A 114 -6.62 -16.48 -13.95
CA VAL A 114 -5.98 -17.21 -12.86
C VAL A 114 -4.69 -17.86 -13.35
N ASP A 115 -4.70 -18.49 -14.53
CA ASP A 115 -3.49 -19.08 -15.13
C ASP A 115 -2.42 -18.02 -15.45
N LEU A 116 -2.82 -16.77 -15.74
CA LEU A 116 -1.89 -15.66 -15.95
C LEU A 116 -1.31 -15.12 -14.64
N VAL A 117 -2.10 -14.98 -13.59
CA VAL A 117 -1.71 -14.30 -12.32
C VAL A 117 -1.13 -15.27 -11.30
N ALA A 118 -1.58 -16.52 -11.32
CA ALA A 118 -1.13 -17.58 -10.42
C ALA A 118 -0.86 -18.90 -11.18
N PRO A 119 0.06 -18.89 -12.17
CA PRO A 119 0.32 -20.07 -13.02
C PRO A 119 0.89 -21.27 -12.25
N GLY A 120 1.44 -21.06 -11.07
CA GLY A 120 1.94 -22.13 -10.20
C GLY A 120 0.86 -22.83 -9.39
N PHE A 121 -0.40 -22.37 -9.44
CA PHE A 121 -1.50 -23.06 -8.74
C PHE A 121 -2.06 -24.19 -9.62
N GLY A 122 -2.21 -25.38 -9.02
CA GLY A 122 -2.81 -26.55 -9.64
C GLY A 122 -3.92 -27.16 -8.79
N GLY A 123 -4.65 -28.13 -9.33
CA GLY A 123 -5.67 -28.89 -8.60
C GLY A 123 -6.68 -28.00 -7.85
N ASP A 124 -6.92 -28.33 -6.60
CA ASP A 124 -7.91 -27.68 -5.73
C ASP A 124 -7.63 -26.20 -5.50
N SER A 125 -6.35 -25.81 -5.37
CA SER A 125 -5.98 -24.38 -5.17
C SER A 125 -6.34 -23.52 -6.38
N ARG A 126 -6.16 -24.04 -7.61
CA ARG A 126 -6.58 -23.36 -8.84
C ARG A 126 -8.10 -23.26 -8.93
N ALA A 127 -8.81 -24.39 -8.68
CA ALA A 127 -10.27 -24.41 -8.69
C ALA A 127 -10.87 -23.42 -7.69
N LEU A 128 -10.41 -23.45 -6.44
CA LEU A 128 -10.83 -22.51 -5.40
C LEU A 128 -10.55 -21.06 -5.78
N THR A 129 -9.39 -20.77 -6.37
CA THR A 129 -9.05 -19.41 -6.82
C THR A 129 -10.01 -18.95 -7.91
N ILE A 130 -10.36 -19.79 -8.86
CA ILE A 130 -11.34 -19.50 -9.93
C ILE A 130 -12.70 -19.16 -9.33
N ASP A 131 -13.20 -19.98 -8.40
CA ASP A 131 -14.51 -19.76 -7.77
C ASP A 131 -14.55 -18.43 -7.01
N ILE A 132 -13.51 -18.15 -6.22
CA ILE A 132 -13.40 -16.89 -5.49
C ILE A 132 -13.35 -15.70 -6.46
N VAL A 133 -12.55 -15.73 -7.52
CA VAL A 133 -12.44 -14.63 -8.50
C VAL A 133 -13.78 -14.34 -9.17
N ARG A 134 -14.53 -15.39 -9.56
CA ARG A 134 -15.87 -15.24 -10.15
C ARG A 134 -16.83 -14.49 -9.23
N ILE A 135 -16.79 -14.81 -7.92
CA ILE A 135 -17.61 -14.12 -6.90
C ILE A 135 -17.15 -12.66 -6.72
N LEU A 136 -15.85 -12.41 -6.75
CA LEU A 136 -15.29 -11.09 -6.45
C LEU A 136 -15.50 -10.06 -7.57
N PHE A 137 -15.58 -10.47 -8.85
CA PHE A 137 -15.74 -9.54 -9.97
C PHE A 137 -16.96 -8.60 -9.82
N PRO A 138 -18.20 -9.09 -9.54
CA PRO A 138 -19.34 -8.22 -9.30
C PRO A 138 -19.11 -7.25 -8.12
N GLY A 139 -18.50 -7.72 -7.03
CA GLY A 139 -18.17 -6.89 -5.87
C GLY A 139 -17.21 -5.75 -6.21
N THR A 140 -16.23 -6.01 -7.06
CA THR A 140 -15.30 -4.98 -7.54
C THR A 140 -16.01 -3.94 -8.39
N GLY A 141 -16.99 -4.37 -9.20
CA GLY A 141 -17.86 -3.46 -9.93
C GLY A 141 -18.60 -2.47 -9.01
N LEU A 142 -19.16 -2.97 -7.91
CA LEU A 142 -19.81 -2.15 -6.90
C LEU A 142 -18.83 -1.16 -6.22
N LEU A 143 -17.59 -1.56 -5.99
CA LEU A 143 -16.56 -0.67 -5.44
C LEU A 143 -16.15 0.45 -6.41
N VAL A 144 -16.15 0.19 -7.72
CA VAL A 144 -15.93 1.26 -8.73
C VAL A 144 -17.08 2.26 -8.72
N LEU A 145 -18.33 1.80 -8.61
CA LEU A 145 -19.48 2.70 -8.46
C LEU A 145 -19.45 3.48 -7.14
N SER A 146 -18.99 2.85 -6.06
CA SER A 146 -18.73 3.54 -4.79
C SER A 146 -17.66 4.64 -4.94
N ALA A 147 -16.64 4.44 -5.78
CA ALA A 147 -15.66 5.48 -6.08
C ALA A 147 -16.23 6.65 -6.88
N TRP A 148 -17.24 6.44 -7.74
CA TRP A 148 -18.01 7.51 -8.36
C TRP A 148 -18.80 8.32 -7.32
N CYS A 149 -19.49 7.66 -6.39
CA CYS A 149 -20.14 8.33 -5.27
C CYS A 149 -19.16 9.17 -4.45
N LEU A 150 -18.01 8.62 -4.13
CA LEU A 150 -16.93 9.30 -3.41
C LEU A 150 -16.47 10.57 -4.15
N GLY A 151 -16.36 10.53 -5.47
CA GLY A 151 -16.01 11.69 -6.29
C GLY A 151 -17.02 12.85 -6.14
N ILE A 152 -18.32 12.55 -6.16
CA ILE A 152 -19.39 13.54 -5.95
C ILE A 152 -19.34 14.08 -4.53
N LEU A 153 -19.32 13.20 -3.52
CA LEU A 153 -19.29 13.59 -2.11
C LEU A 153 -18.08 14.46 -1.75
N ASN A 154 -16.91 14.16 -2.29
CA ASN A 154 -15.70 14.96 -2.11
C ASN A 154 -15.84 16.35 -2.75
N SER A 155 -16.47 16.45 -3.92
CA SER A 155 -16.77 17.74 -4.56
C SER A 155 -17.71 18.61 -3.73
N HIS A 156 -18.63 17.98 -2.99
CA HIS A 156 -19.52 18.64 -2.01
C HIS A 156 -18.90 18.78 -0.61
N ARG A 157 -17.57 18.54 -0.45
CA ARG A 157 -16.82 18.63 0.82
C ARG A 157 -17.32 17.70 1.93
N LYS A 158 -17.97 16.58 1.58
CA LYS A 158 -18.45 15.56 2.53
C LYS A 158 -17.40 14.44 2.73
N PHE A 159 -16.18 14.83 3.03
CA PHE A 159 -15.02 13.95 3.11
C PHE A 159 -15.16 12.81 4.13
N PHE A 160 -15.77 13.08 5.30
CA PHE A 160 -15.89 12.07 6.36
C PHE A 160 -16.61 10.81 5.87
N LEU A 161 -17.76 10.97 5.21
CA LEU A 161 -18.53 9.83 4.68
C LEU A 161 -17.72 9.04 3.63
N SER A 162 -16.99 9.75 2.78
CA SER A 162 -16.15 9.14 1.76
C SER A 162 -15.09 8.20 2.35
N TYR A 163 -14.46 8.60 3.45
CA TYR A 163 -13.40 7.82 4.08
C TYR A 163 -13.90 6.79 5.10
N VAL A 164 -15.13 6.96 5.64
CA VAL A 164 -15.76 5.99 6.55
C VAL A 164 -16.44 4.85 5.78
N ALA A 165 -16.92 5.08 4.58
CA ALA A 165 -17.59 4.06 3.78
C ALA A 165 -16.78 2.74 3.63
N PRO A 166 -15.46 2.74 3.41
CA PRO A 166 -14.67 1.52 3.39
C PRO A 166 -14.63 0.73 4.72
N VAL A 167 -14.97 1.39 5.85
CA VAL A 167 -15.07 0.69 7.15
C VAL A 167 -16.22 -0.30 7.14
N VAL A 168 -17.33 0.05 6.48
CA VAL A 168 -18.50 -0.83 6.33
C VAL A 168 -18.12 -2.09 5.53
N TRP A 169 -17.35 -1.93 4.48
CA TRP A 169 -16.81 -3.06 3.71
C TRP A 169 -15.91 -3.96 4.54
N ASN A 170 -14.99 -3.39 5.30
CA ASN A 170 -14.15 -4.15 6.23
C ASN A 170 -14.98 -4.85 7.32
N ALA A 171 -15.98 -4.17 7.87
CA ALA A 171 -16.88 -4.72 8.89
C ALA A 171 -17.68 -5.93 8.37
N ALA A 172 -18.17 -5.90 7.13
CA ALA A 172 -18.84 -7.03 6.52
C ALA A 172 -17.93 -8.27 6.40
N MET A 173 -16.68 -8.08 5.99
CA MET A 173 -15.69 -9.17 5.92
C MET A 173 -15.36 -9.70 7.32
N ILE A 174 -15.17 -8.83 8.31
CA ILE A 174 -14.91 -9.22 9.71
C ILE A 174 -16.10 -10.01 10.24
N ALA A 175 -17.31 -9.53 10.03
CA ALA A 175 -18.54 -10.21 10.46
C ALA A 175 -18.65 -11.60 9.84
N THR A 176 -18.37 -11.75 8.53
CA THR A 176 -18.38 -13.05 7.85
C THR A 176 -17.38 -14.01 8.50
N LEU A 177 -16.15 -13.56 8.76
CA LEU A 177 -15.13 -14.38 9.40
C LEU A 177 -15.52 -14.80 10.83
N LEU A 178 -16.06 -13.89 11.63
CA LEU A 178 -16.48 -14.16 13.00
C LEU A 178 -17.69 -15.10 13.07
N LEU A 179 -18.65 -14.97 12.15
CA LEU A 179 -19.86 -15.79 12.15
C LEU A 179 -19.61 -17.23 11.66
N PHE A 180 -18.72 -17.40 10.71
CA PHE A 180 -18.51 -18.69 10.03
C PHE A 180 -17.14 -19.33 10.29
N GLY A 181 -16.14 -18.60 10.76
CA GLY A 181 -14.75 -19.06 10.86
C GLY A 181 -14.51 -20.28 11.76
N GLY A 182 -15.30 -20.44 12.84
CA GLY A 182 -15.23 -21.61 13.72
C GLY A 182 -16.06 -22.80 13.28
N ARG A 183 -16.86 -22.68 12.20
CA ARG A 183 -17.88 -23.66 11.81
C ARG A 183 -17.66 -24.29 10.44
N ARG A 184 -16.75 -23.78 9.65
CA ARG A 184 -16.52 -24.16 8.25
C ARG A 184 -15.08 -24.56 7.99
N SER A 185 -14.87 -25.36 6.95
CA SER A 185 -13.53 -25.64 6.43
C SER A 185 -12.85 -24.36 5.93
N GLY A 186 -11.52 -24.37 5.78
CA GLY A 186 -10.79 -23.19 5.28
C GLY A 186 -11.24 -22.77 3.88
N GLU A 187 -11.54 -23.71 3.01
CA GLU A 187 -11.99 -23.46 1.62
C GLU A 187 -13.40 -22.88 1.59
N GLU A 188 -14.35 -23.50 2.31
CA GLU A 188 -15.71 -22.96 2.44
C GLU A 188 -15.70 -21.55 3.04
N LEU A 189 -14.86 -21.31 4.04
CA LEU A 189 -14.73 -20.00 4.66
C LEU A 189 -14.18 -18.95 3.69
N ALA A 190 -13.23 -19.33 2.83
CA ALA A 190 -12.69 -18.43 1.81
C ALA A 190 -13.76 -18.05 0.77
N VAL A 191 -14.61 -18.97 0.35
CA VAL A 191 -15.75 -18.71 -0.55
C VAL A 191 -16.79 -17.82 0.14
N LEU A 192 -17.16 -18.11 1.39
CA LEU A 192 -18.09 -17.29 2.17
C LEU A 192 -17.54 -15.87 2.38
N LEU A 193 -16.23 -15.73 2.62
CA LEU A 193 -15.57 -14.45 2.74
C LEU A 193 -15.63 -13.65 1.44
N ALA A 194 -15.52 -14.30 0.28
CA ALA A 194 -15.71 -13.63 -1.01
C ALA A 194 -17.13 -13.07 -1.14
N TRP A 195 -18.15 -13.81 -0.74
CA TRP A 195 -19.54 -13.30 -0.67
C TRP A 195 -19.68 -12.19 0.37
N GLY A 196 -19.05 -12.30 1.53
CA GLY A 196 -19.00 -11.25 2.55
C GLY A 196 -18.38 -9.95 2.00
N MET A 197 -17.35 -10.08 1.16
CA MET A 197 -16.73 -8.95 0.47
C MET A 197 -17.68 -8.29 -0.53
N VAL A 198 -18.43 -9.06 -1.32
CA VAL A 198 -19.46 -8.55 -2.24
C VAL A 198 -20.58 -7.84 -1.48
N ALA A 199 -21.08 -8.48 -0.41
CA ALA A 199 -22.09 -7.87 0.47
C ALA A 199 -21.58 -6.56 1.07
N GLY A 200 -20.35 -6.53 1.54
CA GLY A 200 -19.69 -5.31 2.05
C GLY A 200 -19.58 -4.21 1.00
N ALA A 201 -19.23 -4.55 -0.25
CA ALA A 201 -19.16 -3.60 -1.36
C ALA A 201 -20.55 -3.01 -1.69
N LEU A 202 -21.58 -3.85 -1.66
CA LEU A 202 -22.96 -3.41 -1.84
C LEU A 202 -23.40 -2.49 -0.69
N LEU A 203 -23.16 -2.87 0.55
CA LEU A 203 -23.48 -2.04 1.72
C LEU A 203 -22.75 -0.69 1.69
N GLN A 204 -21.48 -0.68 1.29
CA GLN A 204 -20.69 0.54 1.12
C GLN A 204 -21.33 1.47 0.07
N LEU A 205 -21.72 0.93 -1.08
CA LEU A 205 -22.39 1.69 -2.13
C LEU A 205 -23.75 2.22 -1.65
N LEU A 206 -24.58 1.35 -1.06
CA LEU A 206 -25.91 1.72 -0.53
C LEU A 206 -25.83 2.78 0.57
N LEU A 207 -24.78 2.77 1.39
CA LEU A 207 -24.55 3.83 2.38
C LEU A 207 -24.29 5.19 1.71
N GLN A 208 -23.59 5.23 0.59
CA GLN A 208 -23.22 6.48 -0.08
C GLN A 208 -24.34 7.06 -0.97
N LEU A 209 -25.11 6.22 -1.66
CA LEU A 209 -26.13 6.63 -2.63
C LEU A 209 -27.15 7.65 -2.09
N PRO A 210 -27.77 7.48 -0.91
CA PRO A 210 -28.73 8.45 -0.39
C PRO A 210 -28.14 9.85 -0.20
N PHE A 211 -26.87 9.92 0.21
CA PHE A 211 -26.18 11.20 0.39
C PHE A 211 -25.83 11.85 -0.94
N VAL A 212 -25.47 11.06 -1.96
CA VAL A 212 -25.21 11.55 -3.32
C VAL A 212 -26.50 12.22 -3.85
N PHE A 213 -27.62 11.51 -3.86
CA PHE A 213 -28.90 12.06 -4.36
C PHE A 213 -29.49 13.20 -3.51
N ARG A 214 -29.14 13.26 -2.23
CA ARG A 214 -29.53 14.38 -1.38
C ARG A 214 -28.78 15.67 -1.72
N HIS A 215 -27.52 15.56 -2.14
CA HIS A 215 -26.67 16.71 -2.41
C HIS A 215 -26.73 17.16 -3.88
N ASP A 216 -27.00 16.24 -4.79
CA ASP A 216 -27.20 16.54 -6.21
C ASP A 216 -28.48 15.86 -6.71
N ARG A 217 -29.59 16.61 -6.69
CA ARG A 217 -30.91 16.15 -7.14
C ARG A 217 -31.07 16.18 -8.66
N GLU A 218 -30.14 16.80 -9.35
CA GLU A 218 -30.14 16.96 -10.81
C GLU A 218 -29.47 15.77 -11.53
N ILE A 219 -29.03 14.75 -10.78
CA ILE A 219 -28.46 13.54 -11.38
C ILE A 219 -29.54 12.81 -12.16
N ARG A 220 -29.34 12.73 -13.48
CA ARG A 220 -30.19 11.97 -14.41
C ARG A 220 -29.36 10.97 -15.16
N PHE A 221 -29.61 9.70 -14.95
CA PHE A 221 -28.92 8.63 -15.65
C PHE A 221 -29.35 8.58 -17.11
N ALA A 222 -28.39 8.68 -18.01
CA ALA A 222 -28.58 8.54 -19.44
C ALA A 222 -27.31 8.00 -20.09
N LEU A 223 -27.45 7.29 -21.20
CA LEU A 223 -26.31 6.79 -21.99
C LEU A 223 -26.02 7.75 -23.17
N SER A 224 -25.90 9.05 -22.89
CA SER A 224 -25.65 10.07 -23.91
C SER A 224 -24.23 10.60 -23.80
N THR A 225 -23.43 10.37 -24.83
CA THR A 225 -22.05 10.92 -24.94
C THR A 225 -22.01 12.26 -25.70
N GLY A 226 -23.17 12.86 -25.98
CA GLY A 226 -23.29 14.11 -26.73
C GLY A 226 -22.78 15.36 -25.99
N LEU A 227 -22.67 15.31 -24.66
CA LEU A 227 -22.17 16.42 -23.86
C LEU A 227 -20.65 16.56 -23.99
N ALA A 228 -20.17 17.77 -24.30
CA ALA A 228 -18.75 18.08 -24.46
C ALA A 228 -17.94 17.76 -23.17
N GLU A 229 -18.54 18.01 -22.01
CA GLU A 229 -17.98 17.74 -20.70
C GLU A 229 -17.79 16.25 -20.44
N VAL A 230 -18.75 15.42 -20.84
CA VAL A 230 -18.66 13.95 -20.75
C VAL A 230 -17.52 13.45 -21.65
N ARG A 231 -17.42 13.98 -22.87
CA ARG A 231 -16.33 13.64 -23.78
C ARG A 231 -14.97 14.04 -23.20
N THR A 232 -14.90 15.18 -22.50
CA THR A 232 -13.68 15.61 -21.79
C THR A 232 -13.30 14.64 -20.69
N VAL A 233 -14.26 14.16 -19.87
CA VAL A 233 -14.00 13.15 -18.83
C VAL A 233 -13.39 11.89 -19.43
N PHE A 234 -13.97 11.34 -20.51
CA PHE A 234 -13.46 10.10 -21.13
C PHE A 234 -12.12 10.31 -21.85
N LYS A 235 -11.89 11.48 -22.47
CA LYS A 235 -10.59 11.83 -23.06
C LYS A 235 -9.48 11.87 -22.01
N ASN A 236 -9.77 12.38 -20.82
CA ASN A 236 -8.81 12.41 -19.70
C ASN A 236 -8.63 11.03 -19.05
N LEU A 237 -9.65 10.16 -19.09
CA LEU A 237 -9.62 8.85 -18.45
C LEU A 237 -8.59 7.92 -19.12
N GLY A 238 -8.52 7.88 -20.45
CA GLY A 238 -7.62 6.99 -21.18
C GLY A 238 -6.15 7.08 -20.78
N PRO A 239 -5.50 8.26 -20.83
CA PRO A 239 -4.11 8.43 -20.41
C PRO A 239 -3.86 8.08 -18.93
N VAL A 240 -4.82 8.38 -18.05
CA VAL A 240 -4.70 8.08 -16.61
C VAL A 240 -4.77 6.57 -16.38
N VAL A 241 -5.68 5.86 -17.05
CA VAL A 241 -5.77 4.38 -17.00
C VAL A 241 -4.49 3.75 -17.52
N ALA A 242 -3.97 4.20 -18.65
CA ALA A 242 -2.72 3.67 -19.24
C ALA A 242 -1.53 3.86 -18.29
N GLY A 243 -1.38 5.07 -17.70
CA GLY A 243 -0.31 5.36 -16.76
C GLY A 243 -0.38 4.52 -15.48
N ARG A 244 -1.58 4.25 -14.96
CA ARG A 244 -1.78 3.39 -13.80
C ARG A 244 -1.56 1.91 -14.09
N GLY A 245 -1.98 1.44 -15.28
CA GLY A 245 -1.81 0.06 -15.71
C GLY A 245 -0.36 -0.40 -15.63
N VAL A 246 0.55 0.41 -16.12
CA VAL A 246 2.00 0.10 -16.10
C VAL A 246 2.54 -0.09 -14.68
N VAL A 247 2.13 0.75 -13.73
CA VAL A 247 2.57 0.65 -12.33
C VAL A 247 2.09 -0.65 -11.68
N GLN A 248 0.94 -1.17 -12.10
CA GLN A 248 0.38 -2.41 -11.55
C GLN A 248 1.14 -3.67 -12.02
N VAL A 249 1.76 -3.66 -13.19
CA VAL A 249 2.45 -4.83 -13.76
C VAL A 249 3.50 -5.41 -12.78
N SER A 250 4.26 -4.57 -12.10
CA SER A 250 5.27 -5.02 -11.12
C SER A 250 4.69 -5.89 -10.01
N ALA A 251 3.55 -5.47 -9.44
CA ALA A 251 2.92 -6.20 -8.34
C ALA A 251 2.37 -7.58 -8.78
N TYR A 252 2.00 -7.70 -10.05
CA TYR A 252 1.53 -8.97 -10.62
C TYR A 252 2.69 -9.93 -10.87
N VAL A 253 3.85 -9.45 -11.34
CA VAL A 253 5.05 -10.28 -11.53
C VAL A 253 5.48 -10.94 -10.22
N ASP A 254 5.52 -10.18 -9.11
CA ASP A 254 5.86 -10.75 -7.80
C ASP A 254 4.86 -11.83 -7.36
N SER A 255 3.55 -11.62 -7.62
CA SER A 255 2.52 -12.61 -7.30
C SER A 255 2.61 -13.87 -8.16
N MET A 256 2.87 -13.68 -9.45
CA MET A 256 3.04 -14.77 -10.41
C MET A 256 4.22 -15.66 -10.01
N LEU A 257 5.36 -15.06 -9.68
CA LEU A 257 6.53 -15.80 -9.19
C LEU A 257 6.24 -16.48 -7.85
N ALA A 258 5.55 -15.82 -6.91
CA ALA A 258 5.17 -16.40 -5.63
C ALA A 258 4.22 -17.60 -5.79
N SER A 259 3.37 -17.64 -6.82
CA SER A 259 2.46 -18.76 -7.05
C SER A 259 3.19 -20.08 -7.32
N PHE A 260 4.37 -20.03 -8.00
CA PHE A 260 5.21 -21.23 -8.19
C PHE A 260 5.85 -21.75 -6.90
N LEU A 261 5.87 -20.94 -5.85
CA LEU A 261 6.35 -21.31 -4.52
C LEU A 261 5.21 -21.87 -3.62
N GLY A 262 4.00 -21.90 -4.16
CA GLY A 262 2.81 -22.40 -3.48
C GLY A 262 1.96 -21.32 -2.80
N THR A 263 0.81 -21.76 -2.31
CA THR A 263 -0.21 -20.90 -1.70
C THR A 263 0.28 -20.21 -0.42
N ALA A 264 1.05 -20.92 0.41
CA ALA A 264 1.64 -20.34 1.63
C ALA A 264 2.58 -19.15 1.31
N ALA A 265 3.35 -19.24 0.21
CA ALA A 265 4.21 -18.13 -0.23
C ALA A 265 3.39 -16.89 -0.63
N VAL A 266 2.28 -17.07 -1.34
CA VAL A 266 1.38 -15.97 -1.74
C VAL A 266 0.72 -15.33 -0.51
N ALA A 267 0.25 -16.14 0.45
CA ALA A 267 -0.32 -15.65 1.70
C ALA A 267 0.72 -14.90 2.54
N GLY A 268 1.88 -15.49 2.78
CA GLY A 268 2.95 -14.89 3.57
C GLY A 268 3.47 -13.58 2.96
N LEU A 269 3.64 -13.53 1.64
CA LEU A 269 3.98 -12.29 0.92
C LEU A 269 2.93 -11.21 1.15
N SER A 270 1.64 -11.56 1.12
CA SER A 270 0.55 -10.61 1.36
C SER A 270 0.55 -10.05 2.78
N PHE A 271 0.79 -10.89 3.81
CA PHE A 271 0.91 -10.43 5.19
C PHE A 271 2.15 -9.54 5.39
N ALA A 272 3.30 -9.94 4.86
CA ALA A 272 4.51 -9.13 4.92
C ALA A 272 4.34 -7.77 4.22
N GLN A 273 3.66 -7.73 3.07
CA GLN A 273 3.33 -6.50 2.34
C GLN A 273 2.45 -5.55 3.17
N THR A 274 1.54 -6.06 4.00
CA THR A 274 0.71 -5.23 4.88
C THR A 274 1.57 -4.38 5.81
N LEU A 275 2.62 -4.96 6.41
CA LEU A 275 3.57 -4.24 7.26
C LEU A 275 4.54 -3.36 6.46
N TYR A 276 5.09 -3.91 5.37
CA TYR A 276 6.06 -3.22 4.52
C TYR A 276 5.50 -1.93 3.89
N LEU A 277 4.22 -1.91 3.53
CA LEU A 277 3.59 -0.73 2.93
C LEU A 277 3.30 0.40 3.92
N LEU A 278 3.24 0.14 5.23
CA LEU A 278 2.99 1.18 6.24
C LEU A 278 4.06 2.29 6.20
N PRO A 279 5.37 2.01 6.38
CA PRO A 279 6.38 3.06 6.34
C PRO A 279 6.50 3.71 4.96
N ILE A 280 6.27 2.97 3.87
CA ILE A 280 6.28 3.54 2.52
C ILE A 280 5.16 4.57 2.37
N SER A 281 3.96 4.26 2.83
CA SER A 281 2.82 5.17 2.70
C SER A 281 2.93 6.36 3.66
N LEU A 282 3.38 6.13 4.89
CA LEU A 282 3.46 7.18 5.91
C LEU A 282 4.63 8.15 5.68
N PHE A 283 5.77 7.65 5.22
CA PHE A 283 6.99 8.46 5.10
C PHE A 283 7.44 8.65 3.65
N GLY A 284 7.45 7.58 2.85
CA GLY A 284 7.89 7.67 1.45
C GLY A 284 6.92 8.48 0.58
N MET A 285 5.64 8.09 0.57
CA MET A 285 4.63 8.72 -0.29
C MET A 285 4.20 10.09 0.23
N SER A 286 3.96 10.23 1.54
CA SER A 286 3.46 11.48 2.11
C SER A 286 4.48 12.61 2.00
N ILE A 287 5.77 12.34 2.28
CA ILE A 287 6.82 13.35 2.15
C ILE A 287 7.02 13.73 0.68
N ALA A 288 7.09 12.74 -0.23
CA ALA A 288 7.22 13.01 -1.66
C ALA A 288 6.05 13.83 -2.22
N ALA A 289 4.82 13.51 -1.83
CA ALA A 289 3.63 14.25 -2.24
C ALA A 289 3.58 15.67 -1.67
N ALA A 290 4.03 15.88 -0.44
CA ALA A 290 4.08 17.20 0.19
C ALA A 290 5.18 18.11 -0.41
N GLU A 291 6.29 17.52 -0.86
CA GLU A 291 7.40 18.29 -1.45
C GLU A 291 7.19 18.60 -2.94
N LEU A 292 6.41 17.80 -3.67
CA LEU A 292 6.21 17.93 -5.12
C LEU A 292 5.69 19.31 -5.56
N PRO A 293 4.62 19.90 -4.95
CA PRO A 293 4.15 21.23 -5.36
C PRO A 293 5.20 22.32 -5.17
N SER A 294 5.95 22.26 -4.06
CA SER A 294 7.04 23.18 -3.76
C SER A 294 8.19 23.06 -4.76
N MET A 295 8.58 21.82 -5.12
CA MET A 295 9.62 21.57 -6.14
C MET A 295 9.16 22.04 -7.53
N SER A 296 7.90 21.80 -7.89
CA SER A 296 7.32 22.27 -9.17
C SER A 296 7.27 23.79 -9.25
N GLY A 297 6.94 24.47 -8.14
CA GLY A 297 6.99 25.94 -8.07
C GLY A 297 8.40 26.49 -8.25
N ILE A 298 9.42 25.85 -7.66
CA ILE A 298 10.83 26.22 -7.84
C ILE A 298 11.26 25.97 -9.29
N ALA A 299 10.93 24.82 -9.86
CA ALA A 299 11.30 24.47 -11.24
C ALA A 299 10.67 25.39 -12.29
N GLY A 300 9.46 25.92 -12.01
CA GLY A 300 8.75 26.87 -12.88
C GLY A 300 9.01 28.36 -12.58
N SER A 301 9.88 28.68 -11.63
CA SER A 301 10.17 30.08 -11.28
C SER A 301 11.04 30.79 -12.32
N ALA A 302 10.81 32.08 -12.51
CA ALA A 302 11.67 32.93 -13.31
C ALA A 302 12.96 33.25 -12.53
N GLY A 303 14.05 32.57 -12.87
CA GLY A 303 15.36 32.75 -12.23
C GLY A 303 16.49 32.14 -13.06
N ALA A 304 17.74 32.38 -12.64
CA ALA A 304 18.88 31.71 -13.27
C ALA A 304 18.81 30.19 -13.02
N GLU A 305 19.11 29.40 -14.03
CA GLU A 305 19.06 27.93 -13.97
C GLU A 305 19.87 27.36 -12.80
N ASP A 306 21.04 27.93 -12.54
CA ASP A 306 21.91 27.54 -11.43
C ASP A 306 21.28 27.76 -10.05
N GLU A 307 20.51 28.85 -9.89
CA GLU A 307 19.80 29.14 -8.64
C GLU A 307 18.62 28.21 -8.42
N ILE A 308 17.87 27.92 -9.48
CA ILE A 308 16.78 26.94 -9.46
C ILE A 308 17.35 25.57 -9.07
N HIS A 309 18.43 25.13 -9.72
CA HIS A 309 19.09 23.87 -9.43
C HIS A 309 19.62 23.78 -8.00
N ARG A 310 20.21 24.89 -7.48
CA ARG A 310 20.67 24.96 -6.09
C ARG A 310 19.52 24.79 -5.11
N THR A 311 18.42 25.54 -5.31
CA THR A 311 17.25 25.50 -4.44
C THR A 311 16.57 24.13 -4.47
N LEU A 312 16.47 23.50 -5.64
CA LEU A 312 15.97 22.13 -5.78
C LEU A 312 16.85 21.10 -5.02
N ARG A 313 18.19 21.25 -5.08
CA ARG A 313 19.12 20.39 -4.33
C ARG A 313 18.91 20.50 -2.82
N GLU A 314 18.87 21.73 -2.29
CA GLU A 314 18.66 21.98 -0.85
C GLU A 314 17.31 21.42 -0.38
N LYS A 315 16.28 21.57 -1.20
CA LYS A 315 14.95 21.03 -0.92
C LYS A 315 14.94 19.51 -0.92
N LEU A 316 15.55 18.90 -1.93
CA LEU A 316 15.67 17.45 -2.05
C LEU A 316 16.49 16.87 -0.88
N GLU A 317 17.63 17.48 -0.52
CA GLU A 317 18.46 17.03 0.60
C GLU A 317 17.68 17.06 1.93
N THR A 318 16.94 18.13 2.17
CA THR A 318 16.06 18.24 3.34
C THR A 318 15.00 17.14 3.38
N GLY A 319 14.35 16.87 2.24
CA GLY A 319 13.36 15.80 2.10
C GLY A 319 13.96 14.41 2.32
N LEU A 320 15.14 14.15 1.73
CA LEU A 320 15.88 12.90 1.95
C LEU A 320 16.23 12.68 3.43
N GLY A 321 16.66 13.74 4.12
CA GLY A 321 16.94 13.70 5.57
C GLY A 321 15.70 13.33 6.40
N ARG A 322 14.52 13.88 6.04
CA ARG A 322 13.25 13.54 6.71
C ARG A 322 12.84 12.10 6.46
N VAL A 323 12.92 11.63 5.21
CA VAL A 323 12.62 10.23 4.88
C VAL A 323 13.56 9.30 5.64
N ALA A 324 14.88 9.56 5.62
CA ALA A 324 15.85 8.72 6.30
C ALA A 324 15.65 8.67 7.82
N PHE A 325 15.27 9.79 8.45
CA PHE A 325 15.02 9.87 9.90
C PHE A 325 13.94 8.88 10.37
N PHE A 326 12.89 8.64 9.57
CA PHE A 326 11.82 7.70 9.92
C PHE A 326 12.04 6.30 9.35
N VAL A 327 12.63 6.18 8.17
CA VAL A 327 12.74 4.88 7.50
C VAL A 327 13.94 4.07 8.00
N VAL A 328 15.06 4.70 8.33
CA VAL A 328 16.24 3.98 8.86
C VAL A 328 15.92 3.20 10.15
N PRO A 329 15.28 3.80 11.18
CA PRO A 329 14.89 3.02 12.36
C PRO A 329 13.87 1.93 12.01
N THR A 330 12.95 2.16 11.07
CA THR A 330 12.00 1.12 10.64
C THR A 330 12.70 -0.08 10.01
N VAL A 331 13.75 0.15 9.20
CA VAL A 331 14.58 -0.93 8.63
C VAL A 331 15.19 -1.78 9.75
N VAL A 332 15.81 -1.14 10.75
CA VAL A 332 16.43 -1.85 11.87
C VAL A 332 15.38 -2.57 12.72
N ALA A 333 14.23 -1.93 12.98
CA ALA A 333 13.14 -2.54 13.74
C ALA A 333 12.58 -3.79 13.03
N PHE A 334 12.36 -3.73 11.70
CA PHE A 334 11.87 -4.89 10.95
C PHE A 334 12.89 -6.03 10.88
N MET A 335 14.19 -5.72 10.84
CA MET A 335 15.24 -6.73 10.84
C MET A 335 15.41 -7.42 12.21
N LEU A 336 15.33 -6.67 13.33
CA LEU A 336 15.63 -7.19 14.67
C LEU A 336 14.40 -7.57 15.49
N LEU A 337 13.26 -6.92 15.24
CA LEU A 337 12.00 -7.11 15.97
C LEU A 337 10.86 -7.56 15.05
N GLY A 338 11.15 -7.88 13.77
CA GLY A 338 10.13 -8.23 12.78
C GLY A 338 9.32 -9.46 13.17
N ASP A 339 9.94 -10.47 13.75
CA ASP A 339 9.29 -11.67 14.29
C ASP A 339 8.25 -11.32 15.35
N LEU A 340 8.64 -10.47 16.30
CA LEU A 340 7.77 -10.03 17.39
C LEU A 340 6.63 -9.13 16.89
N LEU A 341 6.92 -8.24 15.92
CA LEU A 341 5.90 -7.37 15.33
C LEU A 341 4.86 -8.16 14.54
N VAL A 342 5.30 -9.15 13.76
CA VAL A 342 4.41 -10.06 13.02
C VAL A 342 3.58 -10.90 14.00
N ALA A 343 4.21 -11.48 15.03
CA ALA A 343 3.53 -12.28 16.04
C ALA A 343 2.48 -11.47 16.78
N ALA A 344 2.82 -10.27 17.27
CA ALA A 344 1.87 -9.41 17.98
C ALA A 344 0.65 -9.01 17.13
N LEU A 345 0.84 -8.84 15.82
CA LEU A 345 -0.24 -8.45 14.93
C LEU A 345 -1.09 -9.64 14.47
N PHE A 346 -0.48 -10.76 14.14
CA PHE A 346 -1.18 -11.83 13.43
C PHE A 346 -1.24 -13.16 14.18
N GLN A 347 -0.33 -13.44 15.12
CA GLN A 347 -0.26 -14.75 15.79
C GLN A 347 -1.49 -14.99 16.67
N SER A 348 -2.45 -15.72 16.12
CA SER A 348 -3.65 -16.17 16.82
C SER A 348 -4.39 -17.23 16.00
N GLY A 349 -5.11 -18.14 16.67
CA GLY A 349 -5.89 -19.18 16.00
C GLY A 349 -5.04 -20.04 15.08
N ARG A 350 -5.37 -20.06 13.78
CA ARG A 350 -4.63 -20.83 12.77
C ARG A 350 -3.31 -20.20 12.32
N PHE A 351 -3.06 -18.93 12.65
CA PHE A 351 -1.78 -18.30 12.37
C PHE A 351 -0.82 -18.58 13.54
N GLY A 352 0.00 -19.59 13.39
CA GLY A 352 0.90 -20.11 14.42
C GLY A 352 2.26 -19.40 14.50
N ASP A 353 3.17 -19.98 15.28
CA ASP A 353 4.55 -19.52 15.43
C ASP A 353 5.34 -19.66 14.11
N ASP A 354 5.16 -20.77 13.40
CA ASP A 354 5.82 -21.01 12.11
C ASP A 354 5.35 -20.01 11.05
N ASP A 355 4.04 -19.68 10.99
CA ASP A 355 3.53 -18.62 10.12
C ASP A 355 4.16 -17.28 10.46
N SER A 356 4.27 -16.96 11.76
CA SER A 356 4.86 -15.71 12.24
C SER A 356 6.32 -15.59 11.82
N ARG A 357 7.12 -16.64 11.99
CA ARG A 357 8.53 -16.70 11.59
C ARG A 357 8.68 -16.60 10.07
N PHE A 358 7.86 -17.34 9.34
CA PHE A 358 7.87 -17.29 7.88
C PHE A 358 7.60 -15.88 7.35
N VAL A 359 6.52 -15.25 7.83
CA VAL A 359 6.16 -13.90 7.41
C VAL A 359 7.23 -12.88 7.84
N ALA A 360 7.85 -13.06 9.02
CA ALA A 360 8.96 -12.22 9.46
C ALA A 360 10.18 -12.35 8.52
N TYR A 361 10.53 -13.55 8.08
CA TYR A 361 11.63 -13.72 7.11
C TYR A 361 11.30 -13.07 5.76
N VAL A 362 10.08 -13.20 5.26
CA VAL A 362 9.63 -12.50 4.04
C VAL A 362 9.69 -10.99 4.22
N LEU A 363 9.32 -10.47 5.41
CA LEU A 363 9.42 -9.06 5.77
C LEU A 363 10.88 -8.59 5.79
N CYS A 364 11.80 -9.37 6.38
CA CYS A 364 13.23 -9.08 6.37
C CYS A 364 13.77 -8.96 4.95
N GLY A 365 13.42 -9.89 4.06
CA GLY A 365 13.77 -9.80 2.64
C GLY A 365 13.26 -8.51 1.99
N SER A 366 12.00 -8.14 2.24
CA SER A 366 11.39 -6.89 1.75
C SER A 366 12.12 -5.64 2.28
N THR A 367 12.58 -5.70 3.52
CA THR A 367 13.18 -4.58 4.24
C THR A 367 14.50 -4.13 3.63
N ILE A 368 15.22 -5.03 2.91
CA ILE A 368 16.44 -4.69 2.16
C ILE A 368 16.21 -3.50 1.22
N GLY A 369 15.04 -3.46 0.55
CA GLY A 369 14.70 -2.40 -0.39
C GLY A 369 13.94 -1.20 0.19
N LEU A 370 13.52 -1.26 1.46
CA LEU A 370 12.59 -0.28 2.04
C LEU A 370 13.10 1.17 1.96
N LEU A 371 14.36 1.38 2.36
CA LEU A 371 14.96 2.71 2.32
C LEU A 371 15.11 3.22 0.88
N ALA A 372 15.59 2.38 -0.04
CA ALA A 372 15.75 2.71 -1.44
C ALA A 372 14.41 3.06 -2.10
N ALA A 373 13.35 2.29 -1.82
CA ALA A 373 12.01 2.55 -2.33
C ALA A 373 11.44 3.90 -1.85
N CYS A 374 11.68 4.26 -0.58
CA CYS A 374 11.22 5.55 -0.04
C CYS A 374 12.03 6.73 -0.60
N LEU A 375 13.36 6.62 -0.65
CA LEU A 375 14.22 7.67 -1.21
C LEU A 375 14.00 7.84 -2.72
N GLY A 376 13.84 6.73 -3.46
CA GLY A 376 13.59 6.72 -4.90
C GLY A 376 12.31 7.49 -5.28
N ARG A 377 11.26 7.45 -4.44
CA ARG A 377 10.02 8.20 -4.66
C ARG A 377 10.27 9.72 -4.65
N LEU A 378 11.14 10.21 -3.76
CA LEU A 378 11.46 11.63 -3.69
C LEU A 378 12.27 12.07 -4.91
N TYR A 379 13.23 11.24 -5.37
CA TYR A 379 13.94 11.50 -6.62
C TYR A 379 12.99 11.50 -7.83
N ALA A 380 12.06 10.54 -7.91
CA ALA A 380 11.06 10.51 -8.96
C ALA A 380 10.17 11.77 -8.95
N SER A 381 9.74 12.23 -7.76
CA SER A 381 8.99 13.48 -7.61
C SER A 381 9.75 14.70 -8.11
N THR A 382 11.08 14.74 -7.93
CA THR A 382 11.92 15.83 -8.46
C THR A 382 11.95 15.79 -9.98
N PHE A 383 12.04 14.61 -10.62
CA PHE A 383 11.92 14.50 -12.08
C PHE A 383 10.55 14.97 -12.58
N TYR A 384 9.47 14.62 -11.87
CA TYR A 384 8.12 15.09 -12.23
C TYR A 384 8.00 16.61 -12.11
N ALA A 385 8.63 17.22 -11.10
CA ALA A 385 8.69 18.68 -10.94
C ALA A 385 9.45 19.36 -12.11
N LEU A 386 10.46 18.68 -12.66
CA LEU A 386 11.22 19.12 -13.85
C LEU A 386 10.51 18.78 -15.18
N GLY A 387 9.30 18.19 -15.15
CA GLY A 387 8.55 17.80 -16.35
C GLY A 387 9.01 16.49 -17.01
N ASP A 388 9.98 15.79 -16.43
CA ASP A 388 10.50 14.51 -16.95
C ASP A 388 9.80 13.32 -16.28
N SER A 389 8.75 12.82 -16.90
CA SER A 389 8.09 11.58 -16.47
C SER A 389 8.71 10.31 -17.11
N ARG A 390 9.49 10.46 -18.18
CA ARG A 390 10.05 9.34 -18.94
C ARG A 390 11.19 8.65 -18.21
N THR A 391 12.05 9.42 -17.56
CA THR A 391 13.21 8.89 -16.83
C THR A 391 12.79 8.00 -15.65
N PRO A 392 11.92 8.42 -14.71
CA PRO A 392 11.41 7.54 -13.66
C PRO A 392 10.73 6.29 -14.21
N PHE A 393 9.94 6.42 -15.27
CA PHE A 393 9.27 5.29 -15.90
C PHE A 393 10.27 4.23 -16.43
N ARG A 394 11.30 4.65 -17.15
CA ARG A 394 12.34 3.73 -17.68
C ARG A 394 13.07 3.00 -16.56
N PHE A 395 13.43 3.69 -15.49
CA PHE A 395 14.14 3.06 -14.37
C PHE A 395 13.24 2.17 -13.53
N ALA A 396 11.95 2.50 -13.40
CA ALA A 396 10.97 1.60 -12.83
C ALA A 396 10.82 0.30 -13.66
N ALA A 397 10.83 0.39 -15.00
CA ALA A 397 10.83 -0.80 -15.85
C ALA A 397 12.09 -1.67 -15.64
N VAL A 398 13.28 -1.06 -15.54
CA VAL A 398 14.53 -1.77 -15.20
C VAL A 398 14.39 -2.47 -13.84
N ARG A 399 13.83 -1.78 -12.83
CA ARG A 399 13.59 -2.39 -11.52
C ARG A 399 12.68 -3.61 -11.61
N VAL A 400 11.61 -3.56 -12.40
CA VAL A 400 10.66 -4.69 -12.55
C VAL A 400 11.37 -5.90 -13.14
N VAL A 401 12.09 -5.70 -14.25
CA VAL A 401 12.82 -6.79 -14.93
C VAL A 401 13.92 -7.37 -14.02
N LEU A 402 14.71 -6.50 -13.41
CA LEU A 402 15.78 -6.93 -12.50
C LEU A 402 15.22 -7.60 -11.23
N GLY A 403 14.11 -7.06 -10.67
CA GLY A 403 13.45 -7.64 -9.51
C GLY A 403 12.89 -9.03 -9.80
N ALA A 404 12.24 -9.20 -10.95
CA ALA A 404 11.78 -10.50 -11.40
C ALA A 404 12.92 -11.49 -11.59
N GLY A 405 14.00 -11.09 -12.27
CA GLY A 405 15.16 -11.94 -12.52
C GLY A 405 15.91 -12.34 -11.24
N LEU A 406 16.28 -11.36 -10.39
CA LEU A 406 16.93 -11.64 -9.11
C LEU A 406 15.99 -12.38 -8.15
N GLY A 407 14.72 -11.99 -8.13
CA GLY A 407 13.71 -12.67 -7.33
C GLY A 407 13.60 -14.14 -7.69
N ALA A 408 13.48 -14.46 -8.98
CA ALA A 408 13.47 -15.85 -9.46
C ALA A 408 14.78 -16.58 -9.14
N LEU A 409 15.93 -15.93 -9.34
CA LEU A 409 17.24 -16.51 -9.04
C LEU A 409 17.35 -16.87 -7.54
N PHE A 410 16.93 -16.01 -6.65
CA PHE A 410 17.02 -16.27 -5.21
C PHE A 410 15.90 -17.21 -4.69
N ALA A 411 14.75 -17.17 -5.32
CA ALA A 411 13.60 -17.99 -4.91
C ALA A 411 13.74 -19.46 -5.31
N PHE A 412 14.33 -19.76 -6.46
CA PHE A 412 14.40 -21.13 -6.99
C PHE A 412 15.82 -21.71 -6.81
N PRO A 413 16.85 -21.39 -7.60
CA PRO A 413 18.18 -21.97 -7.42
C PRO A 413 18.90 -21.46 -6.16
N GLY A 414 18.66 -20.24 -5.71
CA GLY A 414 19.26 -19.65 -4.51
C GLY A 414 18.66 -20.10 -3.19
N ARG A 415 17.46 -20.70 -3.21
CA ARG A 415 16.76 -21.15 -2.01
C ARG A 415 17.58 -22.09 -1.11
N PRO A 416 18.28 -23.13 -1.59
CA PRO A 416 19.08 -23.99 -0.73
C PRO A 416 20.15 -23.21 0.05
N ILE A 417 20.78 -22.22 -0.59
CA ILE A 417 21.79 -21.35 0.05
C ILE A 417 21.13 -20.51 1.14
N LEU A 418 19.93 -19.97 0.89
CA LEU A 418 19.17 -19.19 1.86
C LEU A 418 18.78 -20.07 3.08
N VAL A 419 18.27 -21.28 2.84
CA VAL A 419 17.92 -22.22 3.92
C VAL A 419 19.16 -22.62 4.72
N ALA A 420 20.27 -22.95 4.06
CA ALA A 420 21.54 -23.26 4.73
C ALA A 420 22.07 -22.06 5.55
N GLY A 421 21.93 -20.84 5.03
CA GLY A 421 22.30 -19.61 5.74
C GLY A 421 21.46 -19.39 7.00
N LEU A 422 20.15 -19.56 6.93
CA LEU A 422 19.26 -19.45 8.10
C LEU A 422 19.62 -20.51 9.16
N SER A 423 19.82 -21.78 8.74
CA SER A 423 20.24 -22.85 9.65
C SER A 423 21.62 -22.58 10.26
N GLY A 424 22.57 -22.09 9.47
CA GLY A 424 23.93 -21.74 9.94
C GLY A 424 23.94 -20.59 10.96
N LEU A 425 22.95 -19.71 10.92
CA LEU A 425 22.74 -18.65 11.91
C LEU A 425 21.96 -19.15 13.15
N GLY A 426 21.64 -20.44 13.24
CA GLY A 426 20.85 -21.01 14.33
C GLY A 426 19.37 -20.60 14.29
N LEU A 427 18.89 -20.08 13.18
CA LEU A 427 17.48 -19.68 13.02
C LEU A 427 16.63 -20.92 12.66
N ARG A 428 15.50 -21.04 13.34
CA ARG A 428 14.57 -22.15 13.10
C ARG A 428 13.91 -22.03 11.73
N ILE A 429 13.94 -23.10 10.95
CA ILE A 429 13.23 -23.19 9.68
C ILE A 429 11.75 -23.46 9.98
N PRO A 430 10.83 -22.58 9.55
CA PRO A 430 9.39 -22.78 9.80
C PRO A 430 8.83 -23.95 8.97
N GLU A 431 7.93 -24.71 9.58
CA GLU A 431 7.20 -25.79 8.94
C GLU A 431 5.98 -25.24 8.20
N MET A 432 6.08 -25.15 6.88
CA MET A 432 5.03 -24.56 6.03
C MET A 432 4.35 -25.61 5.15
N ALA A 433 3.12 -25.37 4.78
CA ALA A 433 2.48 -26.12 3.72
C ALA A 433 3.29 -25.98 2.41
N GLY A 434 3.80 -27.10 1.88
CA GLY A 434 4.75 -27.10 0.76
C GLY A 434 6.24 -27.10 1.17
N GLY A 435 6.54 -27.25 2.45
CA GLY A 435 7.90 -27.39 2.97
C GLY A 435 8.75 -26.13 2.75
N THR A 436 10.04 -26.32 2.52
CA THR A 436 11.00 -25.21 2.31
C THR A 436 10.78 -24.42 1.01
N LEU A 437 9.89 -24.90 0.11
CA LEU A 437 9.61 -24.20 -1.15
C LEU A 437 9.04 -22.80 -0.90
N ALA A 438 8.15 -22.65 0.09
CA ALA A 438 7.56 -21.37 0.47
C ALA A 438 8.60 -20.32 0.88
N LEU A 439 9.74 -20.73 1.47
CA LEU A 439 10.85 -19.83 1.84
C LEU A 439 11.50 -19.12 0.65
N GLY A 440 11.28 -19.60 -0.57
CA GLY A 440 11.64 -18.85 -1.78
C GLY A 440 11.03 -17.45 -1.84
N ALA A 441 9.91 -17.19 -1.13
CA ALA A 441 9.32 -15.87 -1.02
C ALA A 441 10.26 -14.83 -0.36
N VAL A 442 11.16 -15.27 0.53
CA VAL A 442 12.22 -14.42 1.10
C VAL A 442 13.19 -13.98 0.00
N GLY A 443 13.56 -14.91 -0.88
CA GLY A 443 14.41 -14.63 -2.05
C GLY A 443 13.73 -13.66 -3.04
N LEU A 444 12.42 -13.83 -3.30
CA LEU A 444 11.64 -12.90 -4.15
C LEU A 444 11.69 -11.48 -3.60
N THR A 445 11.43 -11.32 -2.32
CA THR A 445 11.41 -9.99 -1.69
C THR A 445 12.79 -9.37 -1.58
N ALA A 446 13.83 -10.16 -1.32
CA ALA A 446 15.22 -9.69 -1.31
C ALA A 446 15.66 -9.24 -2.70
N GLY A 447 15.35 -10.01 -3.75
CA GLY A 447 15.63 -9.65 -5.15
C GLY A 447 14.95 -8.33 -5.56
N SER A 448 13.67 -8.19 -5.24
CA SER A 448 12.91 -6.94 -5.43
C SER A 448 13.52 -5.78 -4.64
N GLY A 449 14.05 -6.04 -3.43
CA GLY A 449 14.75 -5.06 -2.61
C GLY A 449 16.05 -4.56 -3.26
N ILE A 450 16.87 -5.46 -3.81
CA ILE A 450 18.09 -5.12 -4.53
C ILE A 450 17.77 -4.32 -5.80
N ALA A 451 16.72 -4.71 -6.52
CA ALA A 451 16.27 -3.97 -7.70
C ALA A 451 15.80 -2.54 -7.35
N ALA A 452 15.19 -2.34 -6.18
CA ALA A 452 14.84 -1.00 -5.70
C ALA A 452 16.07 -0.11 -5.44
N TRP A 453 17.18 -0.68 -4.94
CA TRP A 453 18.45 0.03 -4.83
C TRP A 453 19.01 0.41 -6.19
N THR A 454 18.90 -0.48 -7.18
CA THR A 454 19.36 -0.18 -8.55
C THR A 454 18.56 0.98 -9.15
N GLU A 455 17.24 0.97 -9.05
CA GLU A 455 16.37 2.09 -9.48
C GLU A 455 16.78 3.41 -8.80
N PHE A 456 16.92 3.39 -7.46
CA PHE A 456 17.33 4.57 -6.69
C PHE A 456 18.68 5.11 -7.14
N LEU A 457 19.68 4.25 -7.36
CA LEU A 457 21.02 4.66 -7.80
C LEU A 457 21.00 5.24 -9.21
N LEU A 458 20.20 4.67 -10.12
CA LEU A 458 20.02 5.20 -11.48
C LEU A 458 19.36 6.57 -11.47
N LEU A 459 18.25 6.73 -10.70
CA LEU A 459 17.58 8.02 -10.51
C LEU A 459 18.55 9.06 -9.95
N ARG A 460 19.29 8.70 -8.89
CA ARG A 460 20.27 9.57 -8.27
C ARG A 460 21.39 10.00 -9.24
N ARG A 461 21.94 9.07 -10.02
CA ARG A 461 22.97 9.37 -11.01
C ARG A 461 22.45 10.31 -12.08
N ARG A 462 21.27 10.03 -12.63
CA ARG A 462 20.69 10.81 -13.72
C ARG A 462 20.31 12.23 -13.26
N LEU A 463 19.66 12.34 -12.09
CA LEU A 463 19.32 13.64 -11.52
C LEU A 463 20.58 14.45 -11.16
N GLY A 464 21.60 13.77 -10.62
CA GLY A 464 22.88 14.39 -10.31
C GLY A 464 23.64 14.95 -11.52
N ALA A 465 23.37 14.43 -12.72
CA ALA A 465 23.88 15.00 -13.97
C ALA A 465 23.11 16.23 -14.43
N GLN A 466 21.85 16.41 -14.01
CA GLN A 466 20.99 17.55 -14.36
C GLN A 466 21.16 18.73 -13.39
N ILE A 467 20.92 18.47 -12.09
CA ILE A 467 20.90 19.54 -11.08
C ILE A 467 22.12 19.54 -10.14
N GLY A 468 23.08 18.66 -10.36
CA GLY A 468 24.22 18.44 -9.46
C GLY A 468 23.95 17.35 -8.41
N ARG A 469 25.03 16.81 -7.84
CA ARG A 469 24.96 15.66 -6.91
C ARG A 469 24.26 16.02 -5.61
N VAL A 470 23.20 15.27 -5.28
CA VAL A 470 22.52 15.35 -3.98
C VAL A 470 22.71 14.05 -3.23
N ALA A 471 23.11 14.15 -1.99
CA ALA A 471 23.24 12.97 -1.10
C ALA A 471 23.15 13.43 0.36
N LEU A 472 22.59 12.56 1.20
CA LEU A 472 22.69 12.73 2.64
C LEU A 472 24.16 12.79 3.06
N SER A 473 24.53 13.75 3.92
CA SER A 473 25.88 13.88 4.45
C SER A 473 26.32 12.56 5.13
N ARG A 474 27.62 12.26 5.05
CA ARG A 474 28.16 11.04 5.69
C ARG A 474 27.91 11.05 7.20
N SER A 475 28.04 12.21 7.82
CA SER A 475 27.78 12.41 9.24
C SER A 475 26.33 12.11 9.61
N LEU A 476 25.35 12.64 8.87
CA LEU A 476 23.93 12.37 9.13
C LEU A 476 23.60 10.90 8.97
N ARG A 477 24.11 10.24 7.93
CA ARG A 477 23.93 8.80 7.73
C ARG A 477 24.47 8.01 8.92
N ALA A 478 25.72 8.26 9.32
CA ALA A 478 26.34 7.58 10.45
C ALA A 478 25.55 7.78 11.77
N ARG A 479 25.07 9.00 12.04
CA ARG A 479 24.26 9.30 13.22
C ARG A 479 22.92 8.56 13.21
N LEU A 480 22.21 8.52 12.08
CA LEU A 480 20.91 7.84 11.97
C LEU A 480 21.06 6.32 12.11
N TRP A 481 22.02 5.71 11.40
CA TRP A 481 22.27 4.28 11.48
C TRP A 481 22.84 3.88 12.86
N GLY A 482 23.77 4.66 13.41
CA GLY A 482 24.31 4.43 14.75
C GLY A 482 23.21 4.48 15.81
N ALA A 483 22.36 5.50 15.80
CA ALA A 483 21.23 5.61 16.71
C ALA A 483 20.25 4.43 16.57
N ALA A 484 19.92 4.03 15.34
CA ALA A 484 18.99 2.94 15.08
C ALA A 484 19.57 1.59 15.51
N LEU A 485 20.86 1.33 15.26
CA LEU A 485 21.52 0.09 15.65
C LEU A 485 21.66 -0.02 17.19
N ILE A 486 22.02 1.08 17.87
CA ILE A 486 22.06 1.11 19.34
C ILE A 486 20.67 0.81 19.91
N ALA A 487 19.63 1.50 19.40
CA ALA A 487 18.25 1.28 19.82
C ALA A 487 17.79 -0.17 19.57
N GLY A 488 18.15 -0.71 18.41
CA GLY A 488 17.82 -2.09 18.04
C GLY A 488 18.52 -3.12 18.93
N ALA A 489 19.81 -2.94 19.19
CA ALA A 489 20.57 -3.82 20.05
C ALA A 489 20.00 -3.80 21.49
N VAL A 490 19.75 -2.61 22.06
CA VAL A 490 19.20 -2.51 23.42
C VAL A 490 17.80 -3.12 23.48
N ALA A 491 16.91 -2.85 22.53
CA ALA A 491 15.58 -3.43 22.50
C ALA A 491 15.62 -4.97 22.35
N PHE A 492 16.56 -5.50 21.56
CA PHE A 492 16.75 -6.93 21.36
C PHE A 492 17.26 -7.61 22.65
N PHE A 493 18.28 -7.05 23.30
CA PHE A 493 18.83 -7.62 24.55
C PHE A 493 17.91 -7.47 25.76
N LEU A 494 17.04 -6.45 25.80
CA LEU A 494 16.02 -6.30 26.84
C LEU A 494 14.78 -7.17 26.61
N ARG A 495 14.63 -7.80 25.43
CA ARG A 495 13.47 -8.65 25.11
C ARG A 495 13.20 -9.76 26.14
N PRO A 496 14.19 -10.50 26.67
CA PRO A 496 13.94 -11.49 27.73
C PRO A 496 13.38 -10.86 29.00
N ALA A 497 13.90 -9.70 29.43
CA ALA A 497 13.40 -8.99 30.60
C ALA A 497 11.93 -8.55 30.43
N TRP A 498 11.58 -8.04 29.24
CA TRP A 498 10.19 -7.69 28.92
C TRP A 498 9.27 -8.91 28.84
N ALA A 499 9.80 -10.06 28.42
CA ALA A 499 9.03 -11.30 28.36
C ALA A 499 8.59 -11.79 29.74
N HIS A 500 9.40 -11.57 30.80
CA HIS A 500 9.02 -11.87 32.18
C HIS A 500 7.91 -10.96 32.72
N LEU A 501 7.75 -9.77 32.18
CA LEU A 501 6.71 -8.80 32.58
C LEU A 501 5.42 -8.96 31.76
N ALA A 502 5.50 -9.64 30.63
CA ALA A 502 4.37 -9.83 29.74
C ALA A 502 3.48 -10.99 30.24
N PRO A 503 2.14 -10.84 30.25
CA PRO A 503 1.25 -11.93 30.58
C PRO A 503 1.36 -13.07 29.56
N GLU A 504 0.89 -14.26 29.91
CA GLU A 504 0.85 -15.39 28.97
C GLU A 504 -0.15 -15.16 27.85
N GLY A 505 0.10 -15.80 26.69
CA GLY A 505 -0.80 -15.83 25.54
C GLY A 505 -0.70 -14.59 24.64
N ARG A 506 -1.74 -14.33 23.87
CA ARG A 506 -1.78 -13.28 22.84
C ARG A 506 -1.54 -11.88 23.38
N TRP A 507 -2.11 -11.56 24.55
CA TRP A 507 -1.91 -10.25 25.18
C TRP A 507 -0.45 -10.05 25.61
N GLY A 508 0.24 -11.12 26.00
CA GLY A 508 1.67 -11.07 26.29
C GLY A 508 2.51 -10.70 25.07
N LEU A 509 2.20 -11.27 23.91
CA LEU A 509 2.88 -10.91 22.65
C LEU A 509 2.68 -9.42 22.31
N ILE A 510 1.45 -8.91 22.48
CA ILE A 510 1.15 -7.49 22.21
C ILE A 510 1.90 -6.58 23.19
N VAL A 511 1.89 -6.91 24.48
CA VAL A 511 2.61 -6.14 25.51
C VAL A 511 4.11 -6.19 25.26
N LEU A 512 4.66 -7.37 24.99
CA LEU A 512 6.09 -7.55 24.69
C LEU A 512 6.52 -6.76 23.45
N ALA A 513 5.72 -6.79 22.38
CA ALA A 513 5.98 -6.00 21.18
C ALA A 513 5.89 -4.49 21.46
N GLY A 514 4.89 -4.07 22.23
CA GLY A 514 4.72 -2.67 22.65
C GLY A 514 5.89 -2.16 23.48
N LEU A 515 6.33 -2.92 24.47
CA LEU A 515 7.48 -2.59 25.31
C LEU A 515 8.79 -2.56 24.49
N SER A 516 9.01 -3.57 23.64
CA SER A 516 10.20 -3.63 22.79
C SER A 516 10.23 -2.50 21.76
N ALA A 517 9.12 -2.23 21.06
CA ALA A 517 9.03 -1.13 20.11
C ALA A 517 9.08 0.24 20.80
N GLY A 518 8.46 0.38 21.98
CA GLY A 518 8.54 1.59 22.80
C GLY A 518 9.96 1.89 23.26
N THR A 519 10.66 0.88 23.77
CA THR A 519 12.08 0.97 24.15
C THR A 519 12.94 1.36 22.95
N PHE A 520 12.76 0.68 21.82
CA PHE A 520 13.45 1.01 20.58
C PHE A 520 13.22 2.46 20.17
N GLY A 521 11.96 2.90 20.15
CA GLY A 521 11.58 4.27 19.77
C GLY A 521 12.17 5.32 20.71
N ALA A 522 12.07 5.11 22.02
CA ALA A 522 12.60 6.02 23.03
C ALA A 522 14.12 6.19 22.92
N ILE A 523 14.86 5.07 22.80
CA ILE A 523 16.32 5.10 22.67
C ILE A 523 16.74 5.73 21.34
N TYR A 524 16.06 5.41 20.23
CA TYR A 524 16.34 6.01 18.93
C TYR A 524 16.17 7.53 18.98
N LEU A 525 15.06 8.01 19.56
CA LEU A 525 14.80 9.44 19.70
C LEU A 525 15.83 10.13 20.59
N ALA A 526 16.17 9.51 21.74
CA ALA A 526 17.21 10.03 22.64
C ALA A 526 18.58 10.07 21.97
N ALA A 527 18.99 8.99 21.29
CA ALA A 527 20.27 8.92 20.59
C ALA A 527 20.37 9.95 19.45
N THR A 528 19.30 10.11 18.65
CA THR A 528 19.28 11.12 17.57
C THR A 528 19.32 12.55 18.12
N PHE A 529 18.71 12.79 19.28
CA PHE A 529 18.82 14.07 19.98
C PHE A 529 20.25 14.34 20.44
N LEU A 530 20.87 13.38 21.13
CA LEU A 530 22.25 13.47 21.61
C LEU A 530 23.26 13.64 20.46
N PHE A 531 23.05 12.97 19.35
CA PHE A 531 23.89 13.09 18.16
C PHE A 531 23.66 14.40 17.37
N GLY A 532 22.77 15.27 17.83
CA GLY A 532 22.48 16.55 17.21
C GLY A 532 21.93 16.43 15.79
N VAL A 533 20.99 15.50 15.58
CA VAL A 533 20.35 15.30 14.26
C VAL A 533 19.46 16.50 13.94
N PRO A 534 19.62 17.16 12.75
CA PRO A 534 18.97 18.45 12.43
C PRO A 534 17.43 18.43 12.46
N GLN A 535 16.80 17.27 12.30
CA GLN A 535 15.34 17.10 12.28
C GLN A 535 14.68 17.54 13.58
N TRP A 536 15.40 17.46 14.72
CA TRP A 536 14.92 17.92 16.03
C TRP A 536 14.71 19.43 16.08
N SER A 537 15.57 20.22 15.44
CA SER A 537 15.42 21.68 15.42
C SER A 537 14.15 22.15 14.71
N GLY A 538 13.69 21.37 13.72
CA GLY A 538 12.42 21.57 13.03
C GLY A 538 11.20 21.23 13.89
N LEU A 539 11.27 20.16 14.66
CA LEU A 539 10.21 19.74 15.58
C LEU A 539 10.06 20.71 16.75
N ALA A 540 11.18 21.09 17.37
CA ALA A 540 11.20 22.06 18.48
C ALA A 540 10.63 23.43 18.08
N ARG A 541 10.90 23.90 16.85
CA ARG A 541 10.30 25.15 16.32
C ARG A 541 8.79 25.06 16.12
N ARG A 542 8.27 23.90 15.73
CA ARG A 542 6.82 23.68 15.58
C ARG A 542 6.11 23.61 16.92
N LEU A 543 6.70 22.93 17.91
CA LEU A 543 6.16 22.84 19.28
C LEU A 543 6.15 24.18 20.01
N ARG A 544 7.09 25.09 19.70
CA ARG A 544 7.10 26.45 20.25
C ARG A 544 6.10 27.41 19.57
N ARG A 545 5.52 27.01 18.43
CA ARG A 545 4.52 27.81 17.67
C ARG A 545 3.08 27.29 17.83
N ALA A 546 2.89 26.11 18.42
CA ALA A 546 1.61 25.55 18.82
C ALA A 546 1.32 25.87 20.29
#